data_92f502a535137d3581a7c4d7cf1300d7
#
_entry.id   92f502a535137d3581a7c4d7cf1300d7
#
_cell.length_a   1.000
_cell.length_b   1.000
_cell.length_c   1.000
_cell.angle_alpha   90.00
_cell.angle_beta   90.00
_cell.angle_gamma   90.00
#
_symmetry.space_group_name_H-M   'P 1'
#
loop_
_entity.id
_entity.type
_entity.pdbx_description
1 polymer ?
#
loop_
_entity_poly.entity_id
_entity_poly.type
_entity_poly.pdbx_seq_one_letter_code
_entity_poly.pdbx_strand_id
1 'polypeptide(L)'
;MELKGIDISKWQRGIDLNKIDFDFVIIKATEGKTYVDKCCDQFFQTALAMNKKIGVYHFANNSDNTAQEEADWFINNTKGYIGKAIPVLDWEDNITDNVPWALEWLQRVEKAYGCKPMIYMSESVVNRYDWSSVANAGYGLWVAKYRDYTADYNYDMSNAGNKPNVKWWNFYAIWQWTSSGRLNGWNGNLDCNVFYGDAAAWDKYVGNNSGANIPSTPTPQPARLSNEEIAKKVKAGEYGNYPERKERLEAEGYDYETIQKIVNQSYISNPTYQTYTVKSGDTLSGIAAKYGTTYQEIAEDNGIDNPNIIHPGQVLKIYTKSVEPPAYQTYTVKSGDTLSEIAARYGTTYQKIASDNDIRNVNMIRVGQVLKIYK
;
A
#
# COMPACT_ATOMS: atom_id res chain seq x y z
N MET A 1 20.05 -14.92 -16.52
CA MET A 1 18.93 -15.83 -16.07
C MET A 1 17.72 -14.94 -15.87
N GLU A 2 16.56 -15.32 -16.40
CA GLU A 2 15.32 -14.55 -16.22
C GLU A 2 14.93 -14.50 -14.74
N LEU A 3 14.32 -13.39 -14.31
CA LEU A 3 13.85 -13.25 -12.92
C LEU A 3 12.35 -13.49 -12.85
N LYS A 4 11.92 -14.21 -11.80
CA LYS A 4 10.51 -14.42 -11.44
C LYS A 4 9.99 -13.27 -10.59
N GLY A 5 8.83 -12.75 -10.87
CA GLY A 5 8.26 -11.65 -10.11
C GLY A 5 6.78 -11.76 -9.86
N ILE A 6 6.35 -10.96 -8.91
CA ILE A 6 4.94 -10.71 -8.62
C ILE A 6 4.67 -9.22 -8.67
N ASP A 7 3.44 -8.81 -8.91
CA ASP A 7 3.04 -7.46 -8.61
C ASP A 7 1.87 -7.46 -7.62
N ILE A 8 1.86 -6.46 -6.74
CA ILE A 8 1.00 -6.42 -5.57
C ILE A 8 0.55 -4.99 -5.22
N SER A 9 -0.57 -4.93 -4.54
CA SER A 9 -1.15 -3.71 -4.01
C SER A 9 -1.83 -3.97 -2.67
N LYS A 10 -2.64 -3.04 -2.20
CA LYS A 10 -3.53 -3.25 -1.03
C LYS A 10 -4.35 -4.54 -1.08
N TRP A 11 -4.62 -5.08 -2.28
CA TRP A 11 -5.39 -6.31 -2.46
C TRP A 11 -4.67 -7.55 -1.92
N GLN A 12 -3.34 -7.52 -1.83
CA GLN A 12 -2.53 -8.56 -1.21
C GLN A 12 -2.17 -8.23 0.25
N ARG A 13 -2.94 -7.37 0.90
CA ARG A 13 -2.75 -7.03 2.32
C ARG A 13 -2.74 -8.29 3.18
N GLY A 14 -1.70 -8.43 4.01
CA GLY A 14 -1.49 -9.59 4.86
C GLY A 14 -0.70 -10.72 4.21
N ILE A 15 -0.23 -10.56 2.97
CA ILE A 15 0.73 -11.48 2.37
C ILE A 15 2.04 -11.45 3.16
N ASP A 16 2.59 -12.62 3.43
CA ASP A 16 3.92 -12.76 4.01
C ASP A 16 4.92 -13.01 2.87
N LEU A 17 5.58 -11.96 2.42
CA LEU A 17 6.53 -12.02 1.30
C LEU A 17 7.68 -13.01 1.57
N ASN A 18 8.02 -13.30 2.84
CA ASN A 18 9.06 -14.28 3.17
C ASN A 18 8.67 -15.72 2.80
N LYS A 19 7.39 -15.98 2.58
CA LYS A 19 6.87 -17.30 2.21
C LYS A 19 6.67 -17.47 0.71
N ILE A 20 6.83 -16.40 -0.07
CA ILE A 20 6.64 -16.41 -1.52
C ILE A 20 8.00 -16.53 -2.21
N ASP A 21 8.09 -17.45 -3.17
CA ASP A 21 9.30 -17.59 -4.01
C ASP A 21 9.22 -16.62 -5.19
N PHE A 22 9.98 -15.53 -5.13
CA PHE A 22 10.11 -14.52 -6.19
C PHE A 22 11.50 -13.87 -6.14
N ASP A 23 11.94 -13.32 -7.27
CA ASP A 23 13.18 -12.56 -7.39
C ASP A 23 12.93 -11.05 -7.36
N PHE A 24 11.78 -10.58 -7.91
CA PHE A 24 11.40 -9.19 -7.90
C PHE A 24 9.91 -8.98 -7.58
N VAL A 25 9.58 -7.80 -7.10
CA VAL A 25 8.20 -7.38 -6.84
C VAL A 25 7.96 -5.97 -7.37
N ILE A 26 6.80 -5.74 -8.01
CA ILE A 26 6.35 -4.42 -8.41
C ILE A 26 5.14 -4.05 -7.55
N ILE A 27 5.19 -2.89 -6.89
CA ILE A 27 4.28 -2.54 -5.80
C ILE A 27 3.49 -1.29 -6.20
N LYS A 28 2.16 -1.30 -6.06
CA LYS A 28 1.34 -0.10 -6.24
C LYS A 28 1.75 0.96 -5.22
N ALA A 29 2.13 2.14 -5.71
CA ALA A 29 2.48 3.26 -4.86
C ALA A 29 1.37 4.30 -4.81
N THR A 30 0.87 4.72 -5.97
CA THR A 30 -0.11 5.81 -6.07
C THR A 30 -1.10 5.57 -7.20
N GLU A 31 -2.21 6.33 -7.18
CA GLU A 31 -3.21 6.37 -8.23
C GLU A 31 -3.75 7.79 -8.35
N GLY A 32 -3.93 8.29 -9.57
CA GLY A 32 -4.39 9.64 -9.81
C GLY A 32 -3.54 10.68 -9.04
N LYS A 33 -4.15 11.78 -8.61
CA LYS A 33 -3.42 12.85 -7.90
C LYS A 33 -3.66 12.93 -6.39
N THR A 34 -4.31 11.93 -5.80
CA THR A 34 -4.67 11.98 -4.37
C THR A 34 -4.53 10.67 -3.62
N TYR A 35 -4.47 9.53 -4.32
CA TYR A 35 -4.43 8.23 -3.67
C TYR A 35 -2.98 7.74 -3.47
N VAL A 36 -2.71 7.21 -2.28
CA VAL A 36 -1.48 6.49 -1.94
C VAL A 36 -1.87 5.10 -1.44
N ASP A 37 -1.24 4.05 -1.96
CA ASP A 37 -1.49 2.69 -1.50
C ASP A 37 -0.94 2.48 -0.09
N LYS A 38 -1.82 2.09 0.83
CA LYS A 38 -1.52 1.95 2.27
C LYS A 38 -0.47 0.87 2.56
N CYS A 39 -0.32 -0.10 1.65
CA CYS A 39 0.58 -1.23 1.83
C CYS A 39 1.93 -1.01 1.16
N CYS A 40 2.06 0.03 0.32
CA CYS A 40 3.24 0.26 -0.51
C CYS A 40 4.53 0.26 0.31
N ASP A 41 4.62 1.12 1.31
CA ASP A 41 5.86 1.26 2.08
C ASP A 41 6.18 -0.03 2.86
N GLN A 42 5.19 -0.69 3.44
CA GLN A 42 5.39 -1.96 4.13
C GLN A 42 5.96 -3.03 3.19
N PHE A 43 5.37 -3.20 2.00
CA PHE A 43 5.85 -4.16 1.01
C PHE A 43 7.24 -3.80 0.51
N PHE A 44 7.46 -2.51 0.23
CA PHE A 44 8.74 -2.00 -0.23
C PHE A 44 9.86 -2.31 0.79
N GLN A 45 9.67 -1.95 2.05
CA GLN A 45 10.66 -2.18 3.10
C GLN A 45 10.91 -3.68 3.34
N THR A 46 9.85 -4.49 3.28
CA THR A 46 9.99 -5.95 3.39
C THR A 46 10.82 -6.51 2.24
N ALA A 47 10.51 -6.15 1.00
CA ALA A 47 11.23 -6.61 -0.17
C ALA A 47 12.70 -6.14 -0.17
N LEU A 48 12.93 -4.89 0.26
CA LEU A 48 14.27 -4.33 0.42
C LEU A 48 15.09 -5.10 1.46
N ALA A 49 14.50 -5.41 2.62
CA ALA A 49 15.16 -6.21 3.66
C ALA A 49 15.47 -7.64 3.20
N MET A 50 14.68 -8.19 2.29
CA MET A 50 14.90 -9.49 1.63
C MET A 50 15.92 -9.42 0.48
N ASN A 51 16.48 -8.24 0.20
CA ASN A 51 17.37 -7.99 -0.94
C ASN A 51 16.76 -8.39 -2.30
N LYS A 52 15.44 -8.18 -2.43
CA LYS A 52 14.71 -8.41 -3.69
C LYS A 52 14.82 -7.23 -4.61
N LYS A 53 14.64 -7.46 -5.90
CA LYS A 53 14.52 -6.40 -6.90
C LYS A 53 13.13 -5.77 -6.80
N ILE A 54 13.04 -4.44 -6.87
CA ILE A 54 11.81 -3.72 -6.57
C ILE A 54 11.45 -2.78 -7.72
N GLY A 55 10.15 -2.76 -8.08
CA GLY A 55 9.52 -1.71 -8.86
C GLY A 55 8.39 -1.08 -8.05
N VAL A 56 8.04 0.16 -8.38
CA VAL A 56 6.86 0.83 -7.82
C VAL A 56 6.04 1.43 -8.94
N TYR A 57 4.70 1.24 -8.91
CA TYR A 57 3.87 1.72 -9.98
C TYR A 57 2.85 2.78 -9.55
N HIS A 58 2.55 3.63 -10.50
CA HIS A 58 1.49 4.61 -10.46
C HIS A 58 0.36 4.19 -11.39
N PHE A 59 -0.83 3.99 -10.86
CA PHE A 59 -2.01 3.73 -11.67
C PHE A 59 -2.55 5.07 -12.21
N ALA A 60 -2.50 5.24 -13.53
CA ALA A 60 -2.94 6.47 -14.16
C ALA A 60 -4.46 6.63 -14.08
N ASN A 61 -4.92 7.85 -13.77
CA ASN A 61 -6.32 8.24 -13.79
C ASN A 61 -6.46 9.61 -14.49
N ASN A 62 -6.24 9.61 -15.79
CA ASN A 62 -6.11 10.81 -16.60
C ASN A 62 -7.43 11.46 -17.02
N SER A 63 -8.59 11.01 -16.52
CA SER A 63 -9.90 11.55 -16.93
C SER A 63 -10.05 13.03 -16.59
N ASP A 64 -9.52 13.44 -15.42
CA ASP A 64 -9.63 14.80 -14.89
C ASP A 64 -8.31 15.39 -14.39
N ASN A 65 -7.19 14.70 -14.65
CA ASN A 65 -5.87 15.06 -14.15
C ASN A 65 -4.90 15.31 -15.30
N THR A 66 -3.99 16.25 -15.11
CA THR A 66 -2.84 16.43 -16.01
C THR A 66 -1.74 15.42 -15.71
N ALA A 67 -0.91 15.11 -16.69
CA ALA A 67 0.27 14.27 -16.50
C ALA A 67 1.21 14.83 -15.42
N GLN A 68 1.32 16.15 -15.34
CA GLN A 68 2.14 16.83 -14.34
C GLN A 68 1.63 16.59 -12.92
N GLU A 69 0.30 16.75 -12.69
CA GLU A 69 -0.30 16.54 -11.36
C GLU A 69 -0.08 15.13 -10.86
N GLU A 70 -0.31 14.12 -11.71
CA GLU A 70 -0.13 12.72 -11.33
C GLU A 70 1.35 12.34 -11.19
N ALA A 71 2.22 12.82 -12.07
CA ALA A 71 3.66 12.59 -11.96
C ALA A 71 4.23 13.24 -10.68
N ASP A 72 3.83 14.47 -10.35
CA ASP A 72 4.27 15.14 -9.12
C ASP A 72 3.76 14.43 -7.87
N TRP A 73 2.52 13.94 -7.92
CA TRP A 73 1.95 13.12 -6.85
C TRP A 73 2.77 11.84 -6.63
N PHE A 74 3.06 11.11 -7.71
CA PHE A 74 3.89 9.91 -7.65
C PHE A 74 5.29 10.22 -7.12
N ILE A 75 5.99 11.20 -7.70
CA ILE A 75 7.34 11.61 -7.29
C ILE A 75 7.37 11.98 -5.81
N ASN A 76 6.41 12.80 -5.36
CA ASN A 76 6.38 13.27 -3.96
C ASN A 76 6.19 12.14 -2.96
N ASN A 77 5.44 11.10 -3.32
CA ASN A 77 5.16 9.97 -2.45
C ASN A 77 6.18 8.82 -2.57
N THR A 78 7.11 8.90 -3.55
CA THR A 78 8.08 7.82 -3.82
C THR A 78 9.54 8.29 -3.86
N LYS A 79 9.83 9.52 -3.42
CA LYS A 79 11.19 10.11 -3.42
C LYS A 79 12.26 9.19 -2.82
N GLY A 80 11.93 8.48 -1.80
CA GLY A 80 12.91 7.63 -1.12
C GLY A 80 13.08 6.25 -1.69
N TYR A 81 12.35 5.96 -2.74
CA TYR A 81 12.54 4.74 -3.52
C TYR A 81 13.48 4.97 -4.72
N ILE A 82 13.84 6.25 -4.97
CA ILE A 82 14.80 6.64 -6.03
C ILE A 82 16.14 5.92 -5.80
N GLY A 83 16.66 5.32 -6.88
CA GLY A 83 17.86 4.51 -6.82
C GLY A 83 17.70 3.12 -6.19
N LYS A 84 16.48 2.75 -5.78
CA LYS A 84 16.17 1.44 -5.17
C LYS A 84 15.07 0.68 -5.92
N ALA A 85 14.22 1.37 -6.65
CA ALA A 85 13.11 0.78 -7.40
C ALA A 85 12.99 1.34 -8.81
N ILE A 86 12.51 0.53 -9.74
CA ILE A 86 12.11 0.96 -11.08
C ILE A 86 10.77 1.68 -10.96
N PRO A 87 10.63 2.95 -11.38
CA PRO A 87 9.34 3.61 -11.48
C PRO A 87 8.56 3.09 -12.69
N VAL A 88 7.24 2.89 -12.52
CA VAL A 88 6.38 2.34 -13.58
C VAL A 88 5.11 3.18 -13.69
N LEU A 89 4.71 3.50 -14.92
CA LEU A 89 3.39 4.01 -15.25
C LEU A 89 2.49 2.82 -15.61
N ASP A 90 1.43 2.62 -14.86
CA ASP A 90 0.40 1.62 -15.14
C ASP A 90 -0.71 2.29 -15.97
N TRP A 91 -0.80 1.87 -17.25
CA TRP A 91 -1.69 2.43 -18.25
C TRP A 91 -2.70 1.39 -18.74
N GLU A 92 -3.94 1.53 -18.32
CA GLU A 92 -5.00 0.55 -18.59
C GLU A 92 -6.05 1.06 -19.62
N ASP A 93 -6.90 0.16 -20.11
CA ASP A 93 -7.78 0.39 -21.28
C ASP A 93 -8.93 1.37 -21.06
N ASN A 94 -9.30 1.66 -19.82
CA ASN A 94 -10.34 2.68 -19.49
C ASN A 94 -9.82 4.10 -19.56
N ILE A 95 -8.54 4.26 -19.82
CA ILE A 95 -7.89 5.54 -19.98
C ILE A 95 -7.92 5.88 -21.49
N THR A 96 -8.22 7.12 -21.83
CA THR A 96 -8.27 7.58 -23.21
C THR A 96 -6.95 7.34 -23.96
N ASP A 97 -6.99 7.35 -25.31
CA ASP A 97 -5.83 7.18 -26.21
C ASP A 97 -4.80 8.32 -26.15
N ASN A 98 -4.64 8.93 -24.99
CA ASN A 98 -3.78 10.10 -24.81
C ASN A 98 -2.30 9.70 -24.59
N VAL A 99 -1.66 9.15 -25.62
CA VAL A 99 -0.23 8.80 -25.61
C VAL A 99 0.68 9.99 -25.26
N PRO A 100 0.42 11.25 -25.70
CA PRO A 100 1.18 12.40 -25.25
C PRO A 100 1.17 12.61 -23.73
N TRP A 101 0.05 12.38 -23.06
CA TRP A 101 -0.04 12.46 -21.61
C TRP A 101 0.88 11.42 -20.93
N ALA A 102 0.86 10.17 -21.41
CA ALA A 102 1.73 9.14 -20.89
C ALA A 102 3.22 9.47 -21.08
N LEU A 103 3.57 10.00 -22.26
CA LEU A 103 4.95 10.43 -22.55
C LEU A 103 5.39 11.58 -21.63
N GLU A 104 4.54 12.56 -21.38
CA GLU A 104 4.83 13.67 -20.48
C GLU A 104 5.05 13.19 -19.04
N TRP A 105 4.19 12.28 -18.54
CA TRP A 105 4.36 11.65 -17.23
C TRP A 105 5.72 10.91 -17.11
N LEU A 106 6.03 10.08 -18.11
CA LEU A 106 7.28 9.31 -18.15
C LEU A 106 8.52 10.22 -18.14
N GLN A 107 8.52 11.28 -18.95
CA GLN A 107 9.61 12.25 -19.01
C GLN A 107 9.81 13.00 -17.70
N ARG A 108 8.71 13.36 -17.03
CA ARG A 108 8.76 14.07 -15.76
C ARG A 108 9.32 13.19 -14.64
N VAL A 109 8.90 11.93 -14.58
CA VAL A 109 9.41 10.96 -13.61
C VAL A 109 10.86 10.58 -13.93
N GLU A 110 11.24 10.41 -15.21
CA GLU A 110 12.64 10.19 -15.60
C GLU A 110 13.57 11.29 -15.07
N LYS A 111 13.13 12.56 -15.22
CA LYS A 111 13.91 13.70 -14.73
C LYS A 111 14.10 13.67 -13.21
N ALA A 112 13.10 13.24 -12.47
CA ALA A 112 13.15 13.19 -11.00
C ALA A 112 13.93 11.98 -10.47
N TYR A 113 13.78 10.83 -11.14
CA TYR A 113 14.39 9.57 -10.70
C TYR A 113 15.84 9.39 -11.22
N GLY A 114 16.21 10.10 -12.31
CA GLY A 114 17.50 9.91 -12.96
C GLY A 114 17.62 8.58 -13.71
N CYS A 115 16.53 7.87 -13.90
CA CYS A 115 16.43 6.65 -14.68
C CYS A 115 15.14 6.64 -15.50
N LYS A 116 15.09 5.84 -16.57
CA LYS A 116 13.91 5.72 -17.42
C LYS A 116 12.83 4.87 -16.74
N PRO A 117 11.62 5.41 -16.52
CA PRO A 117 10.48 4.60 -16.11
C PRO A 117 10.15 3.50 -17.11
N MET A 118 9.44 2.47 -16.67
CA MET A 118 8.73 1.55 -17.54
C MET A 118 7.27 1.99 -17.70
N ILE A 119 6.61 1.47 -18.74
CA ILE A 119 5.16 1.58 -18.90
C ILE A 119 4.58 0.18 -18.94
N TYR A 120 3.50 -0.02 -18.14
CA TYR A 120 2.69 -1.24 -18.15
C TYR A 120 1.41 -1.02 -18.94
N MET A 121 1.06 -2.00 -19.75
CA MET A 121 -0.23 -2.08 -20.45
C MET A 121 -0.51 -3.49 -20.95
N SER A 122 -1.77 -3.80 -21.22
CA SER A 122 -2.13 -5.04 -21.87
C SER A 122 -1.68 -5.08 -23.34
N GLU A 123 -1.49 -6.29 -23.91
CA GLU A 123 -1.17 -6.47 -25.34
C GLU A 123 -2.18 -5.77 -26.25
N SER A 124 -3.45 -5.74 -25.86
CA SER A 124 -4.51 -5.08 -26.63
C SER A 124 -4.28 -3.57 -26.70
N VAL A 125 -3.89 -2.94 -25.58
CA VAL A 125 -3.61 -1.49 -25.51
C VAL A 125 -2.33 -1.15 -26.28
N VAL A 126 -1.27 -1.97 -26.13
CA VAL A 126 -0.02 -1.81 -26.91
C VAL A 126 -0.31 -1.78 -28.41
N ASN A 127 -1.21 -2.62 -28.89
CA ASN A 127 -1.45 -2.75 -30.34
C ASN A 127 -2.56 -1.84 -30.87
N ARG A 128 -3.38 -1.25 -29.99
CA ARG A 128 -4.50 -0.38 -30.35
C ARG A 128 -4.05 1.03 -30.73
N TYR A 129 -3.10 1.59 -29.99
CA TYR A 129 -2.68 2.99 -30.12
C TYR A 129 -1.27 3.09 -30.69
N ASP A 130 -0.90 4.29 -31.15
CA ASP A 130 0.45 4.57 -31.65
C ASP A 130 1.39 4.98 -30.51
N TRP A 131 2.12 4.01 -29.98
CA TRP A 131 3.11 4.18 -28.90
C TRP A 131 4.53 4.47 -29.43
N SER A 132 4.69 4.76 -30.74
CA SER A 132 6.01 4.97 -31.34
C SER A 132 6.83 6.04 -30.62
N SER A 133 6.21 7.13 -30.17
CA SER A 133 6.90 8.20 -29.44
C SER A 133 7.47 7.73 -28.09
N VAL A 134 6.75 6.89 -27.37
CA VAL A 134 7.19 6.31 -26.08
C VAL A 134 8.28 5.26 -26.30
N ALA A 135 8.09 4.37 -27.28
CA ALA A 135 9.07 3.34 -27.62
C ALA A 135 10.39 3.94 -28.15
N ASN A 136 10.31 4.92 -29.05
CA ASN A 136 11.50 5.60 -29.60
C ASN A 136 12.23 6.44 -28.54
N ALA A 137 11.54 6.95 -27.52
CA ALA A 137 12.17 7.58 -26.36
C ALA A 137 12.93 6.58 -25.49
N GLY A 138 12.77 5.28 -25.72
CA GLY A 138 13.51 4.20 -25.05
C GLY A 138 12.97 3.83 -23.66
N TYR A 139 11.67 4.09 -23.41
CA TYR A 139 11.01 3.60 -22.18
C TYR A 139 10.73 2.11 -22.27
N GLY A 140 11.03 1.38 -21.20
CA GLY A 140 10.83 -0.07 -21.14
C GLY A 140 9.34 -0.43 -21.10
N LEU A 141 9.00 -1.57 -21.74
CA LEU A 141 7.64 -2.09 -21.73
C LEU A 141 7.52 -3.26 -20.74
N TRP A 142 6.51 -3.16 -19.87
CA TRP A 142 5.93 -4.26 -19.11
C TRP A 142 4.56 -4.56 -19.71
N VAL A 143 4.41 -5.74 -20.33
CA VAL A 143 3.18 -6.09 -21.06
C VAL A 143 2.43 -7.20 -20.36
N ALA A 144 1.11 -7.04 -20.25
CA ALA A 144 0.22 -8.11 -19.78
C ALA A 144 -0.40 -8.87 -20.95
N LYS A 145 -0.33 -10.19 -20.86
CA LYS A 145 -1.08 -11.11 -21.73
C LYS A 145 -1.26 -12.43 -21.01
N TYR A 146 -2.48 -12.81 -20.79
CA TYR A 146 -2.85 -14.06 -20.14
C TYR A 146 -3.36 -15.06 -21.17
N ARG A 147 -3.10 -16.35 -20.94
CA ARG A 147 -3.73 -17.42 -21.70
C ARG A 147 -5.24 -17.42 -21.44
N ASP A 148 -5.61 -17.40 -20.18
CA ASP A 148 -6.96 -17.37 -19.64
C ASP A 148 -6.91 -16.94 -18.16
N TYR A 149 -7.99 -17.11 -17.42
CA TYR A 149 -8.08 -16.77 -16.00
C TYR A 149 -8.13 -18.01 -15.09
N THR A 150 -7.69 -19.18 -15.59
CA THR A 150 -7.57 -20.37 -14.76
C THR A 150 -6.34 -20.27 -13.86
N ALA A 151 -6.39 -20.96 -12.71
CA ALA A 151 -5.32 -20.91 -11.74
C ALA A 151 -4.02 -21.55 -12.27
N ASP A 152 -2.92 -20.82 -12.19
CA ASP A 152 -1.57 -21.27 -12.52
C ASP A 152 -0.78 -21.51 -11.21
N TYR A 153 -0.20 -22.70 -11.09
CA TYR A 153 0.44 -23.12 -9.83
C TYR A 153 1.97 -23.10 -9.92
N ASN A 154 2.61 -22.79 -8.80
CA ASN A 154 4.05 -22.95 -8.60
C ASN A 154 4.94 -22.20 -9.60
N TYR A 155 4.48 -21.10 -10.15
CA TYR A 155 5.21 -20.33 -11.16
C TYR A 155 5.56 -21.13 -12.43
N ASP A 156 4.72 -22.06 -12.81
CA ASP A 156 4.93 -22.90 -14.00
C ASP A 156 4.47 -22.17 -15.28
N MET A 157 5.44 -21.58 -15.96
CA MET A 157 5.22 -20.89 -17.24
C MET A 157 5.00 -21.81 -18.43
N SER A 158 5.08 -23.15 -18.28
CA SER A 158 4.80 -24.08 -19.39
C SER A 158 3.40 -23.89 -19.95
N ASN A 159 2.48 -23.37 -19.14
CA ASN A 159 1.10 -23.07 -19.49
C ASN A 159 0.81 -21.59 -19.76
N ALA A 160 1.82 -20.71 -19.81
CA ALA A 160 1.62 -19.27 -19.97
C ALA A 160 0.97 -18.85 -21.31
N GLY A 161 0.84 -19.78 -22.25
CA GLY A 161 0.29 -19.52 -23.59
C GLY A 161 1.30 -18.86 -24.53
N ASN A 162 0.78 -18.16 -25.54
CA ASN A 162 1.63 -17.50 -26.53
C ASN A 162 2.20 -16.21 -25.97
N LYS A 163 3.50 -15.97 -26.19
CA LYS A 163 4.17 -14.73 -25.83
C LYS A 163 3.45 -13.50 -26.41
N PRO A 164 3.50 -12.34 -25.73
CA PRO A 164 2.98 -11.10 -26.28
C PRO A 164 3.57 -10.76 -27.63
N ASN A 165 2.74 -10.28 -28.54
CA ASN A 165 3.16 -9.68 -29.81
C ASN A 165 2.97 -8.16 -29.69
N VAL A 166 4.07 -7.42 -29.64
CA VAL A 166 4.06 -5.98 -29.41
C VAL A 166 4.51 -5.24 -30.67
N LYS A 167 3.73 -4.27 -31.11
CA LYS A 167 3.91 -3.59 -32.39
C LYS A 167 5.05 -2.57 -32.39
N TRP A 168 5.22 -1.81 -31.30
CA TRP A 168 6.05 -0.62 -31.28
C TRP A 168 7.42 -0.84 -30.63
N TRP A 169 7.56 -1.86 -29.80
CA TRP A 169 8.81 -2.25 -29.15
C TRP A 169 9.43 -3.45 -29.84
N ASN A 170 10.75 -3.45 -29.99
CA ASN A 170 11.49 -4.61 -30.49
C ASN A 170 11.54 -5.76 -29.47
N PHE A 171 11.34 -5.43 -28.18
CA PHE A 171 11.27 -6.38 -27.07
C PHE A 171 10.52 -5.74 -25.91
N TYR A 172 10.00 -6.55 -25.01
CA TYR A 172 9.44 -6.11 -23.73
C TYR A 172 10.33 -6.62 -22.59
N ALA A 173 10.52 -5.76 -21.57
CA ALA A 173 11.39 -6.08 -20.44
C ALA A 173 10.72 -7.05 -19.47
N ILE A 174 9.40 -6.89 -19.25
CA ILE A 174 8.61 -7.71 -18.34
C ILE A 174 7.34 -8.20 -19.05
N TRP A 175 6.98 -9.45 -18.78
CA TRP A 175 5.70 -10.04 -19.17
C TRP A 175 4.93 -10.47 -17.92
N GLN A 176 3.76 -9.89 -17.69
CA GLN A 176 2.76 -10.38 -16.75
C GLN A 176 1.95 -11.45 -17.48
N TRP A 177 2.24 -12.71 -17.16
CA TRP A 177 1.73 -13.85 -17.92
C TRP A 177 0.47 -14.48 -17.33
N THR A 178 0.13 -14.16 -16.08
CA THR A 178 -1.13 -14.56 -15.43
C THR A 178 -1.49 -13.59 -14.31
N SER A 179 -2.79 -13.39 -14.08
CA SER A 179 -3.37 -12.73 -12.91
C SER A 179 -4.04 -13.74 -11.95
N SER A 180 -3.82 -15.02 -12.18
CA SER A 180 -4.43 -16.11 -11.43
C SER A 180 -3.40 -17.07 -10.81
N GLY A 181 -2.19 -16.59 -10.56
CA GLY A 181 -1.10 -17.35 -9.97
C GLY A 181 -1.44 -17.84 -8.56
N ARG A 182 -1.10 -19.10 -8.27
CA ARG A 182 -1.24 -19.75 -6.97
C ARG A 182 0.14 -20.13 -6.46
N LEU A 183 0.72 -19.27 -5.65
CA LEU A 183 2.04 -19.48 -5.09
C LEU A 183 1.92 -19.95 -3.64
N ASN A 184 2.85 -20.83 -3.24
CA ASN A 184 2.89 -21.29 -1.86
C ASN A 184 3.12 -20.10 -0.92
N GLY A 185 2.37 -20.04 0.17
CA GLY A 185 2.42 -18.92 1.13
C GLY A 185 1.32 -17.87 0.97
N TRP A 186 0.49 -17.95 -0.10
CA TRP A 186 -0.66 -17.08 -0.30
C TRP A 186 -1.87 -17.86 -0.82
N ASN A 187 -3.05 -17.61 -0.25
CA ASN A 187 -4.29 -18.32 -0.62
C ASN A 187 -5.12 -17.61 -1.70
N GLY A 188 -4.69 -16.44 -2.15
CA GLY A 188 -5.36 -15.63 -3.17
C GLY A 188 -4.71 -15.78 -4.55
N ASN A 189 -5.26 -15.08 -5.54
CA ASN A 189 -4.61 -14.88 -6.82
C ASN A 189 -3.42 -13.94 -6.66
N LEU A 190 -2.39 -14.17 -7.46
CA LEU A 190 -1.24 -13.28 -7.62
C LEU A 190 -0.99 -13.05 -9.10
N ASP A 191 -0.66 -11.83 -9.42
CA ASP A 191 -0.12 -11.46 -10.71
C ASP A 191 1.32 -11.95 -10.78
N CYS A 192 1.62 -12.84 -11.75
CA CYS A 192 2.94 -13.40 -11.91
C CYS A 192 3.63 -12.86 -13.16
N ASN A 193 4.89 -12.52 -12.99
CA ASN A 193 5.67 -11.79 -13.97
C ASN A 193 7.01 -12.46 -14.25
N VAL A 194 7.52 -12.33 -15.47
CA VAL A 194 8.90 -12.67 -15.81
C VAL A 194 9.61 -11.43 -16.34
N PHE A 195 10.79 -11.14 -15.80
CA PHE A 195 11.70 -10.13 -16.35
C PHE A 195 12.74 -10.82 -17.22
N TYR A 196 12.86 -10.38 -18.47
CA TYR A 196 13.79 -10.93 -19.48
C TYR A 196 15.20 -10.35 -19.33
N GLY A 197 15.78 -10.53 -18.16
CA GLY A 197 17.12 -10.10 -17.81
C GLY A 197 17.54 -10.70 -16.48
N ASP A 198 18.77 -10.45 -16.09
CA ASP A 198 19.31 -10.81 -14.78
C ASP A 198 19.27 -9.62 -13.80
N ALA A 199 19.74 -9.84 -12.58
CA ALA A 199 19.81 -8.81 -11.56
C ALA A 199 20.62 -7.57 -11.99
N ALA A 200 21.67 -7.75 -12.76
CA ALA A 200 22.49 -6.64 -13.27
C ALA A 200 21.73 -5.82 -14.35
N ALA A 201 20.93 -6.49 -15.16
CA ALA A 201 20.05 -5.82 -16.12
C ALA A 201 18.95 -5.02 -15.40
N TRP A 202 18.37 -5.56 -14.30
CA TRP A 202 17.43 -4.84 -13.46
C TRP A 202 18.04 -3.56 -12.88
N ASP A 203 19.27 -3.66 -12.33
CA ASP A 203 19.96 -2.54 -11.70
C ASP A 203 20.23 -1.37 -12.67
N LYS A 204 20.37 -1.65 -13.96
CA LYS A 204 20.45 -0.60 -14.99
C LYS A 204 19.16 0.19 -15.12
N TYR A 205 18.00 -0.44 -14.97
CA TYR A 205 16.71 0.25 -14.98
C TYR A 205 16.50 1.11 -13.73
N VAL A 206 17.12 0.73 -12.60
CA VAL A 206 17.06 1.53 -11.36
C VAL A 206 17.99 2.76 -11.41
N GLY A 207 18.92 2.81 -12.38
CA GLY A 207 19.87 3.92 -12.53
C GLY A 207 21.13 3.78 -11.66
N ASN A 208 21.35 2.62 -11.05
CA ASN A 208 22.57 2.33 -10.28
C ASN A 208 23.76 2.06 -11.19
N ASN A 209 24.35 3.11 -11.76
CA ASN A 209 25.73 3.07 -12.22
C ASN A 209 26.62 3.21 -11.00
N SER A 210 27.14 2.10 -10.52
CA SER A 210 28.04 1.99 -9.37
C SER A 210 29.18 2.99 -9.43
N GLY A 211 29.22 3.91 -8.51
CA GLY A 211 30.38 4.74 -8.26
C GLY A 211 30.10 6.13 -7.70
N ALA A 212 29.66 6.25 -6.48
CA ALA A 212 29.98 7.39 -5.64
C ALA A 212 29.82 7.06 -4.16
N ASN A 213 30.92 7.19 -3.42
CA ASN A 213 31.04 7.06 -1.98
C ASN A 213 30.21 8.09 -1.22
N ILE A 214 29.59 7.67 -0.14
CA ILE A 214 29.06 8.56 0.90
C ILE A 214 29.95 8.43 2.14
N PRO A 215 30.51 9.54 2.68
CA PRO A 215 31.27 9.49 3.93
C PRO A 215 30.37 9.57 5.16
N SER A 216 30.74 8.80 6.16
CA SER A 216 30.18 8.79 7.50
C SER A 216 30.97 9.69 8.44
N THR A 217 30.37 10.41 9.40
CA THR A 217 30.66 10.34 10.84
C THR A 217 29.85 11.35 11.67
N PRO A 218 29.37 11.02 12.87
CA PRO A 218 28.48 11.85 13.69
C PRO A 218 29.18 12.50 14.87
N THR A 219 28.61 13.60 15.39
CA THR A 219 28.93 14.27 16.64
C THR A 219 27.76 14.15 17.64
N PRO A 220 28.00 14.09 18.96
CA PRO A 220 27.01 13.64 19.95
C PRO A 220 26.04 14.73 20.46
N GLN A 221 24.81 14.32 20.77
CA GLN A 221 23.70 15.15 21.24
C GLN A 221 22.92 14.51 22.41
N PRO A 222 22.11 15.25 23.19
CA PRO A 222 21.62 14.85 24.53
C PRO A 222 20.54 13.77 24.52
N ALA A 223 20.26 13.22 25.69
CA ALA A 223 19.45 12.02 25.93
C ALA A 223 18.19 11.91 25.06
N ARG A 224 18.23 10.96 24.16
CA ARG A 224 17.21 10.62 23.17
C ARG A 224 16.22 9.61 23.71
N LEU A 225 14.97 9.68 23.21
CA LEU A 225 14.03 8.55 23.32
C LEU A 225 14.63 7.29 22.68
N SER A 226 14.33 6.13 23.23
CA SER A 226 14.77 4.87 22.64
C SER A 226 14.17 4.65 21.25
N ASN A 227 14.80 3.83 20.42
CA ASN A 227 14.30 3.50 19.11
C ASN A 227 12.90 2.85 19.16
N GLU A 228 12.60 2.09 20.21
CA GLU A 228 11.29 1.48 20.46
C GLU A 228 10.21 2.52 20.77
N GLU A 229 10.55 3.57 21.52
CA GLU A 229 9.62 4.67 21.82
C GLU A 229 9.34 5.50 20.58
N ILE A 230 10.36 5.76 19.76
CA ILE A 230 10.18 6.43 18.46
C ILE A 230 9.38 5.57 17.50
N ALA A 231 9.62 4.26 17.44
CA ALA A 231 8.82 3.34 16.63
C ALA A 231 7.33 3.35 17.01
N LYS A 232 7.01 3.48 18.31
CA LYS A 232 5.61 3.67 18.76
C LYS A 232 5.01 4.97 18.24
N LYS A 233 5.76 6.07 18.27
CA LYS A 233 5.33 7.37 17.75
C LYS A 233 5.13 7.34 16.23
N VAL A 234 6.01 6.68 15.50
CA VAL A 234 5.85 6.42 14.05
C VAL A 234 4.55 5.66 13.77
N LYS A 235 4.25 4.62 14.54
CA LYS A 235 2.99 3.86 14.44
C LYS A 235 1.75 4.69 14.80
N ALA A 236 1.88 5.63 15.71
CA ALA A 236 0.83 6.59 16.04
C ALA A 236 0.62 7.68 14.97
N GLY A 237 1.45 7.70 13.91
CA GLY A 237 1.34 8.66 12.81
C GLY A 237 2.03 10.00 13.08
N GLU A 238 2.73 10.16 14.22
CA GLU A 238 3.34 11.44 14.62
C GLU A 238 4.45 11.90 13.67
N TYR A 239 5.04 10.99 12.91
CA TYR A 239 6.10 11.27 11.94
C TYR A 239 5.62 11.33 10.48
N GLY A 240 4.30 11.24 10.24
CA GLY A 240 3.73 11.24 8.89
C GLY A 240 4.07 9.98 8.09
N ASN A 241 3.90 10.06 6.76
CA ASN A 241 4.26 9.00 5.83
C ASN A 241 5.64 9.25 5.21
N TYR A 242 6.18 8.24 4.54
CA TYR A 242 7.40 8.42 3.76
C TYR A 242 7.15 9.37 2.57
N PRO A 243 8.04 10.32 2.20
CA PRO A 243 9.39 10.55 2.71
C PRO A 243 9.49 11.42 3.98
N GLU A 244 8.43 12.15 4.33
CA GLU A 244 8.41 13.09 5.46
C GLU A 244 8.85 12.41 6.76
N ARG A 245 8.43 11.17 6.99
CA ARG A 245 8.88 10.37 8.14
C ARG A 245 10.38 10.22 8.20
N LYS A 246 11.02 9.93 7.07
CA LYS A 246 12.47 9.79 7.00
C LYS A 246 13.16 11.11 7.36
N GLU A 247 12.74 12.21 6.71
CA GLU A 247 13.30 13.53 6.94
C GLU A 247 13.16 13.97 8.39
N ARG A 248 12.01 13.74 9.02
CA ARG A 248 11.76 14.08 10.43
C ARG A 248 12.61 13.24 11.38
N LEU A 249 12.67 11.93 11.18
CA LEU A 249 13.48 11.03 12.00
C LEU A 249 14.97 11.37 11.90
N GLU A 250 15.47 11.61 10.69
CA GLU A 250 16.87 11.95 10.45
C GLU A 250 17.21 13.36 10.97
N ALA A 251 16.29 14.33 10.87
CA ALA A 251 16.44 15.66 11.44
C ALA A 251 16.52 15.64 12.98
N GLU A 252 15.79 14.74 13.63
CA GLU A 252 15.88 14.45 15.05
C GLU A 252 17.05 13.51 15.37
N GLY A 253 17.81 13.13 14.30
CA GLY A 253 19.02 12.33 14.34
C GLY A 253 18.78 10.84 14.56
N TYR A 254 17.58 10.30 14.41
CA TYR A 254 17.32 8.85 14.43
C TYR A 254 17.70 8.22 13.09
N ASP A 255 18.23 7.00 13.15
CA ASP A 255 18.43 6.20 11.95
C ASP A 255 17.08 5.65 11.47
N TYR A 256 16.61 6.18 10.33
CA TYR A 256 15.34 5.79 9.75
C TYR A 256 15.23 4.28 9.55
N GLU A 257 16.28 3.63 9.04
CA GLU A 257 16.28 2.20 8.74
C GLU A 257 16.09 1.35 10.02
N THR A 258 16.77 1.74 11.10
CA THR A 258 16.62 1.08 12.41
C THR A 258 15.21 1.26 12.96
N ILE A 259 14.68 2.50 12.96
CA ILE A 259 13.32 2.76 13.42
C ILE A 259 12.30 1.99 12.57
N GLN A 260 12.43 2.06 11.24
CA GLN A 260 11.52 1.39 10.33
C GLN A 260 11.58 -0.13 10.47
N LYS A 261 12.75 -0.71 10.74
CA LYS A 261 12.90 -2.14 11.05
C LYS A 261 12.11 -2.54 12.29
N ILE A 262 12.16 -1.76 13.37
CA ILE A 262 11.37 -2.01 14.59
C ILE A 262 9.87 -1.87 14.30
N VAL A 263 9.47 -0.85 13.55
CA VAL A 263 8.08 -0.67 13.07
C VAL A 263 7.65 -1.88 12.27
N ASN A 264 8.42 -2.30 11.28
CA ASN A 264 8.12 -3.43 10.41
C ASN A 264 8.10 -4.76 11.18
N GLN A 265 9.04 -4.99 12.09
CA GLN A 265 9.03 -6.17 12.96
C GLN A 265 7.76 -6.27 13.80
N SER A 266 7.18 -5.14 14.21
CA SER A 266 5.91 -5.12 14.93
C SER A 266 4.69 -5.43 14.04
N TYR A 267 4.81 -5.30 12.72
CA TYR A 267 3.79 -5.70 11.73
C TYR A 267 3.97 -7.15 11.25
N ILE A 268 5.18 -7.72 11.39
CA ILE A 268 5.46 -9.14 11.06
C ILE A 268 4.79 -10.10 12.05
N SER A 269 4.42 -9.64 13.24
CA SER A 269 3.50 -10.38 14.10
C SER A 269 2.09 -10.29 13.53
N ASN A 270 1.77 -11.21 12.59
CA ASN A 270 0.46 -11.57 12.04
C ASN A 270 -0.65 -10.52 12.25
N PRO A 271 -1.18 -9.85 11.22
CA PRO A 271 -2.38 -9.08 11.40
C PRO A 271 -3.47 -10.04 11.90
N THR A 272 -3.84 -9.94 13.17
CA THR A 272 -4.95 -10.70 13.71
C THR A 272 -6.22 -10.19 13.06
N TYR A 273 -6.79 -10.97 12.17
CA TYR A 273 -8.15 -10.76 11.69
C TYR A 273 -9.09 -11.68 12.46
N GLN A 274 -10.31 -11.21 12.68
CA GLN A 274 -11.40 -12.05 13.10
C GLN A 274 -12.23 -12.44 11.89
N THR A 275 -12.74 -13.65 11.84
CA THR A 275 -13.69 -14.05 10.81
C THR A 275 -15.11 -13.76 11.29
N TYR A 276 -15.93 -13.19 10.41
CA TYR A 276 -17.33 -12.98 10.63
C TYR A 276 -18.15 -13.65 9.53
N THR A 277 -19.11 -14.51 9.91
CA THR A 277 -20.05 -15.10 8.95
C THR A 277 -21.27 -14.20 8.86
N VAL A 278 -21.54 -13.69 7.67
CA VAL A 278 -22.68 -12.81 7.37
C VAL A 278 -23.99 -13.55 7.69
N LYS A 279 -24.88 -12.88 8.40
CA LYS A 279 -26.22 -13.36 8.74
C LYS A 279 -27.28 -12.65 7.90
N SER A 280 -28.46 -13.22 7.81
CA SER A 280 -29.60 -12.57 7.14
C SER A 280 -29.89 -11.22 7.80
N GLY A 281 -29.98 -10.16 7.00
CA GLY A 281 -30.21 -8.78 7.46
C GLY A 281 -28.95 -8.00 7.82
N ASP A 282 -27.76 -8.59 7.75
CA ASP A 282 -26.51 -7.85 7.96
C ASP A 282 -26.22 -6.90 6.78
N THR A 283 -25.55 -5.80 7.12
CA THR A 283 -24.94 -4.87 6.17
C THR A 283 -23.47 -4.69 6.52
N LEU A 284 -22.64 -4.40 5.54
CA LEU A 284 -21.21 -4.11 5.80
C LEU A 284 -21.03 -2.95 6.78
N SER A 285 -21.88 -1.93 6.70
CA SER A 285 -21.86 -0.79 7.64
C SER A 285 -22.18 -1.22 9.07
N GLY A 286 -23.17 -2.10 9.27
CA GLY A 286 -23.53 -2.65 10.57
C GLY A 286 -22.43 -3.52 11.15
N ILE A 287 -21.80 -4.36 10.31
CA ILE A 287 -20.67 -5.20 10.70
C ILE A 287 -19.47 -4.31 11.05
N ALA A 288 -19.15 -3.31 10.22
CA ALA A 288 -18.07 -2.37 10.46
C ALA A 288 -18.18 -1.64 11.80
N ALA A 289 -19.36 -1.12 12.09
CA ALA A 289 -19.65 -0.47 13.38
C ALA A 289 -19.40 -1.39 14.58
N LYS A 290 -19.75 -2.69 14.45
CA LYS A 290 -19.53 -3.69 15.50
C LYS A 290 -18.05 -3.94 15.79
N TYR A 291 -17.19 -3.83 14.77
CA TYR A 291 -15.77 -4.16 14.86
C TYR A 291 -14.85 -2.93 14.89
N GLY A 292 -15.41 -1.70 14.94
CA GLY A 292 -14.62 -0.46 15.02
C GLY A 292 -13.80 -0.16 13.77
N THR A 293 -14.31 -0.54 12.61
CA THR A 293 -13.71 -0.33 11.28
C THR A 293 -14.72 0.35 10.35
N THR A 294 -14.41 0.52 9.09
CA THR A 294 -15.30 1.08 8.07
C THR A 294 -15.79 0.01 7.12
N TYR A 295 -16.97 0.20 6.53
CA TYR A 295 -17.48 -0.74 5.52
C TYR A 295 -16.58 -0.79 4.28
N GLN A 296 -15.90 0.32 3.96
CA GLN A 296 -14.92 0.38 2.90
C GLN A 296 -13.72 -0.53 3.20
N GLU A 297 -13.19 -0.46 4.43
CA GLU A 297 -12.09 -1.34 4.85
C GLU A 297 -12.50 -2.81 4.78
N ILE A 298 -13.71 -3.17 5.24
CA ILE A 298 -14.20 -4.56 5.14
C ILE A 298 -14.39 -4.97 3.67
N ALA A 299 -14.96 -4.12 2.83
CA ALA A 299 -15.16 -4.42 1.42
C ALA A 299 -13.82 -4.63 0.71
N GLU A 300 -12.88 -3.72 0.94
CA GLU A 300 -11.51 -3.79 0.41
C GLU A 300 -10.77 -5.06 0.87
N ASP A 301 -10.83 -5.36 2.18
CA ASP A 301 -10.12 -6.50 2.79
C ASP A 301 -10.67 -7.87 2.33
N ASN A 302 -11.88 -7.89 1.75
CA ASN A 302 -12.55 -9.11 1.30
C ASN A 302 -12.83 -9.15 -0.20
N GLY A 303 -12.31 -8.20 -0.98
CA GLY A 303 -12.51 -8.17 -2.44
C GLY A 303 -13.97 -7.98 -2.85
N ILE A 304 -14.73 -7.16 -2.10
CA ILE A 304 -16.14 -6.88 -2.38
C ILE A 304 -16.24 -5.59 -3.20
N ASP A 305 -16.49 -5.73 -4.50
CA ASP A 305 -16.60 -4.60 -5.43
C ASP A 305 -17.80 -3.70 -5.12
N ASN A 306 -18.93 -4.31 -4.75
CA ASN A 306 -20.13 -3.56 -4.36
C ASN A 306 -20.42 -3.78 -2.87
N PRO A 307 -20.14 -2.81 -1.99
CA PRO A 307 -20.32 -2.94 -0.54
C PRO A 307 -21.78 -3.09 -0.10
N ASN A 308 -22.75 -2.88 -1.02
CA ASN A 308 -24.17 -3.11 -0.75
C ASN A 308 -24.61 -4.56 -0.99
N ILE A 309 -23.71 -5.41 -1.50
CA ILE A 309 -24.03 -6.80 -1.84
C ILE A 309 -23.15 -7.73 -1.00
N ILE A 310 -23.73 -8.26 0.08
CA ILE A 310 -23.17 -9.36 0.87
C ILE A 310 -24.22 -10.45 1.04
N HIS A 311 -23.80 -11.69 1.17
CA HIS A 311 -24.71 -12.83 1.21
C HIS A 311 -24.66 -13.54 2.56
N PRO A 312 -25.80 -13.98 3.13
CA PRO A 312 -25.80 -14.85 4.29
C PRO A 312 -24.93 -16.09 4.06
N GLY A 313 -24.07 -16.41 5.05
CA GLY A 313 -23.06 -17.46 4.94
C GLY A 313 -21.71 -17.04 4.37
N GLN A 314 -21.60 -15.86 3.79
CA GLN A 314 -20.31 -15.31 3.36
C GLN A 314 -19.40 -15.07 4.58
N VAL A 315 -18.14 -15.53 4.50
CA VAL A 315 -17.16 -15.35 5.58
C VAL A 315 -16.29 -14.14 5.25
N LEU A 316 -16.33 -13.14 6.13
CA LEU A 316 -15.55 -11.92 6.02
C LEU A 316 -14.35 -11.97 6.96
N LYS A 317 -13.18 -11.57 6.47
CA LYS A 317 -12.02 -11.26 7.29
C LYS A 317 -12.16 -9.81 7.76
N ILE A 318 -12.16 -9.59 9.06
CA ILE A 318 -12.24 -8.26 9.65
C ILE A 318 -10.91 -8.00 10.35
N TYR A 319 -10.09 -7.16 9.73
CA TYR A 319 -8.86 -6.70 10.35
C TYR A 319 -9.23 -5.62 11.36
N THR A 320 -9.23 -5.99 12.62
CA THR A 320 -9.31 -5.00 13.68
C THR A 320 -7.94 -4.35 13.80
N LYS A 321 -7.89 -3.02 13.66
CA LYS A 321 -6.73 -2.32 14.20
C LYS A 321 -6.62 -2.80 15.65
N SER A 322 -5.46 -3.29 16.07
CA SER A 322 -5.14 -3.36 17.48
C SER A 322 -5.00 -1.91 17.97
N VAL A 323 -6.13 -1.26 18.14
CA VAL A 323 -6.19 -0.05 18.95
C VAL A 323 -5.95 -0.60 20.34
N GLU A 324 -4.78 -0.34 20.93
CA GLU A 324 -4.77 -0.22 22.38
C GLU A 324 -5.96 0.68 22.68
N PRO A 325 -6.90 0.26 23.53
CA PRO A 325 -8.09 1.06 23.78
C PRO A 325 -7.61 2.47 24.14
N PRO A 326 -8.15 3.52 23.51
CA PRO A 326 -7.69 4.88 23.77
C PRO A 326 -7.68 5.07 25.27
N ALA A 327 -6.58 5.58 25.81
CA ALA A 327 -6.40 5.74 27.24
C ALA A 327 -7.61 6.52 27.79
N TYR A 328 -8.39 5.90 28.61
CA TYR A 328 -9.53 6.52 29.25
C TYR A 328 -9.25 6.68 30.75
N GLN A 329 -9.80 7.73 31.32
CA GLN A 329 -9.90 7.88 32.77
C GLN A 329 -11.26 7.35 33.23
N THR A 330 -11.29 6.68 34.37
CA THR A 330 -12.56 6.27 34.96
C THR A 330 -13.07 7.36 35.92
N TYR A 331 -14.36 7.65 35.86
CA TYR A 331 -15.04 8.53 36.79
C TYR A 331 -16.24 7.80 37.42
N THR A 332 -16.30 7.78 38.74
CA THR A 332 -17.46 7.24 39.48
C THR A 332 -18.43 8.36 39.77
N VAL A 333 -19.64 8.24 39.23
CA VAL A 333 -20.72 9.22 39.39
C VAL A 333 -21.07 9.40 40.88
N LYS A 334 -21.11 10.66 41.31
CA LYS A 334 -21.47 11.07 42.66
C LYS A 334 -22.90 11.65 42.70
N SER A 335 -23.46 11.78 43.90
CA SER A 335 -24.77 12.41 44.07
C SER A 335 -24.74 13.86 43.58
N GLY A 336 -25.68 14.21 42.70
CA GLY A 336 -25.79 15.53 42.09
C GLY A 336 -25.06 15.71 40.77
N ASP A 337 -24.25 14.75 40.34
CA ASP A 337 -23.55 14.84 39.06
C ASP A 337 -24.52 14.75 37.87
N THR A 338 -24.19 15.53 36.84
CA THR A 338 -24.76 15.41 35.48
C THR A 338 -23.70 15.07 34.45
N LEU A 339 -24.07 14.41 33.36
CA LEU A 339 -23.11 14.14 32.28
C LEU A 339 -22.48 15.41 31.71
N SER A 340 -23.22 16.52 31.69
CA SER A 340 -22.72 17.81 31.18
C SER A 340 -21.66 18.39 32.09
N GLU A 341 -21.79 18.33 33.39
CA GLU A 341 -20.78 18.81 34.35
C GLU A 341 -19.56 17.91 34.37
N ILE A 342 -19.75 16.60 34.27
CA ILE A 342 -18.63 15.65 34.11
C ILE A 342 -17.88 15.94 32.81
N ALA A 343 -18.59 16.12 31.70
CA ALA A 343 -17.99 16.43 30.40
C ALA A 343 -17.15 17.73 30.44
N ALA A 344 -17.70 18.79 31.04
CA ALA A 344 -16.98 20.07 31.20
C ALA A 344 -15.69 19.91 32.03
N ARG A 345 -15.72 19.10 33.09
CA ARG A 345 -14.57 18.83 33.99
C ARG A 345 -13.43 18.11 33.24
N TYR A 346 -13.75 17.26 32.25
CA TYR A 346 -12.80 16.44 31.50
C TYR A 346 -12.50 16.99 30.10
N GLY A 347 -13.04 18.16 29.73
CA GLY A 347 -12.79 18.79 28.44
C GLY A 347 -13.37 18.02 27.24
N THR A 348 -14.51 17.38 27.44
CA THR A 348 -15.23 16.59 26.42
C THR A 348 -16.71 17.00 26.34
N THR A 349 -17.53 16.25 25.61
CA THR A 349 -18.98 16.50 25.49
C THR A 349 -19.79 15.41 26.17
N TYR A 350 -20.96 15.75 26.67
CA TYR A 350 -21.86 14.77 27.29
C TYR A 350 -22.35 13.71 26.31
N GLN A 351 -22.47 14.08 25.01
CA GLN A 351 -22.81 13.15 23.94
C GLN A 351 -21.71 12.10 23.77
N LYS A 352 -20.44 12.54 23.79
CA LYS A 352 -19.31 11.62 23.70
C LYS A 352 -19.25 10.67 24.89
N ILE A 353 -19.42 11.19 26.13
CA ILE A 353 -19.47 10.33 27.31
C ILE A 353 -20.62 9.35 27.22
N ALA A 354 -21.79 9.79 26.78
CA ALA A 354 -22.98 8.93 26.63
C ALA A 354 -22.74 7.82 25.64
N SER A 355 -22.18 8.16 24.46
CA SER A 355 -21.84 7.20 23.41
C SER A 355 -20.78 6.19 23.87
N ASP A 356 -19.73 6.66 24.52
CA ASP A 356 -18.60 5.82 24.95
C ASP A 356 -18.95 4.85 26.08
N ASN A 357 -20.11 5.08 26.75
CA ASN A 357 -20.60 4.31 27.89
C ASN A 357 -21.99 3.68 27.68
N ASP A 358 -22.48 3.59 26.44
CA ASP A 358 -23.75 3.01 26.03
C ASP A 358 -24.96 3.62 26.78
N ILE A 359 -24.89 4.92 27.15
CA ILE A 359 -25.94 5.63 27.87
C ILE A 359 -26.99 6.16 26.88
N ARG A 360 -28.08 5.46 26.75
CA ARG A 360 -29.19 5.84 25.84
C ARG A 360 -29.93 7.10 26.26
N ASN A 361 -30.06 7.36 27.58
CA ASN A 361 -30.69 8.56 28.10
C ASN A 361 -29.67 9.36 28.94
N VAL A 362 -29.21 10.46 28.37
CA VAL A 362 -28.16 11.32 28.96
C VAL A 362 -28.55 11.93 30.31
N ASN A 363 -29.83 11.94 30.66
CA ASN A 363 -30.36 12.43 31.94
C ASN A 363 -30.48 11.33 33.00
N MET A 364 -30.08 10.10 32.68
CA MET A 364 -30.18 8.95 33.57
C MET A 364 -28.85 8.31 33.85
N ILE A 365 -28.04 8.96 34.69
CA ILE A 365 -26.85 8.36 35.31
C ILE A 365 -27.11 8.06 36.77
N ARG A 366 -26.44 7.07 37.33
CA ARG A 366 -26.68 6.61 38.70
C ARG A 366 -25.46 6.84 39.56
N VAL A 367 -25.66 7.23 40.81
CA VAL A 367 -24.59 7.29 41.81
C VAL A 367 -23.92 5.93 41.92
N GLY A 368 -22.57 5.93 41.86
CA GLY A 368 -21.76 4.72 41.81
C GLY A 368 -21.53 4.15 40.42
N GLN A 369 -22.18 4.67 39.37
CA GLN A 369 -21.92 4.28 38.00
C GLN A 369 -20.49 4.69 37.61
N VAL A 370 -19.71 3.76 37.03
CA VAL A 370 -18.35 4.05 36.54
C VAL A 370 -18.44 4.40 35.08
N LEU A 371 -17.99 5.59 34.74
CA LEU A 371 -17.92 6.09 33.35
C LEU A 371 -16.48 6.04 32.84
N LYS A 372 -16.31 5.59 31.61
CA LYS A 372 -15.05 5.73 30.86
C LYS A 372 -15.06 7.09 30.17
N ILE A 373 -14.07 7.91 30.44
CA ILE A 373 -13.90 9.23 29.85
C ILE A 373 -12.68 9.22 28.94
N TYR A 374 -12.91 9.22 27.66
CA TYR A 374 -11.87 9.32 26.64
C TYR A 374 -11.59 10.80 26.34
N LYS A 375 -10.32 11.14 26.20
CA LYS A 375 -9.89 12.47 25.78
C LYS A 375 -9.89 12.64 24.28
#